data_cf1f2bf866aaa7c3b5242ad0675d650d
#
_entry.id   cf1f2bf866aaa7c3b5242ad0675d650d
#
_cell.length_a   1.000
_cell.length_b   1.000
_cell.length_c   1.000
_cell.angle_alpha   90.00
_cell.angle_beta   90.00
_cell.angle_gamma   90.00
#
_symmetry.space_group_name_H-M   'P 1'
#
loop_
_entity.id
_entity.type
_entity.pdbx_description
1 polymer ?
#
loop_
_entity_poly.entity_id
_entity_poly.type
_entity_poly.pdbx_seq_one_letter_code
_entity_poly.pdbx_strand_id
1 'polypeptide(L)'
;LWLILPCLANAAEVDPLALVNGLQRELPARTAYTEVRFSQMYDRAVIARGELEYLGPGKLGKRVDSPYAETTTIADGEVSIQRGSREPRRISLDRIPELEGFLRGFSALLGGDVAALQRDFEVQGSGSAEQWQLRLSPRDKRLKTRIEALQVDGAGSKARCFSIIDADADVSILMVEELATMTLPKPLTQKNVELTCRRGNSGS
;
A
#
# COMPACT_ATOMS: atom_id res chain seq x y z
N LEU A 1 -5.37 -52.76 12.71
CA LEU A 1 -4.41 -51.68 12.42
C LEU A 1 -5.10 -50.68 11.51
N TRP A 2 -5.68 -49.60 12.07
CA TRP A 2 -6.32 -48.54 11.29
C TRP A 2 -5.28 -47.48 10.94
N LEU A 3 -4.96 -47.35 9.67
CA LEU A 3 -4.14 -46.27 9.12
C LEU A 3 -5.00 -45.00 9.06
N ILE A 4 -4.74 -44.05 9.97
CA ILE A 4 -5.26 -42.68 9.88
C ILE A 4 -4.39 -41.96 8.85
N LEU A 5 -4.92 -41.76 7.65
CA LEU A 5 -4.35 -40.84 6.67
C LEU A 5 -4.54 -39.41 7.21
N PRO A 6 -3.47 -38.60 7.32
CA PRO A 6 -3.63 -37.18 7.60
C PRO A 6 -4.26 -36.51 6.37
N CYS A 7 -5.45 -35.94 6.56
CA CYS A 7 -6.07 -35.05 5.59
C CYS A 7 -5.20 -33.80 5.52
N LEU A 8 -4.36 -33.69 4.49
CA LEU A 8 -3.67 -32.44 4.14
C LEU A 8 -4.76 -31.47 3.68
N ALA A 9 -5.22 -30.60 4.56
CA ALA A 9 -6.02 -29.45 4.19
C ALA A 9 -5.17 -28.58 3.27
N ASN A 10 -5.39 -28.67 1.96
CA ASN A 10 -4.90 -27.70 1.00
C ASN A 10 -5.56 -26.37 1.38
N ALA A 11 -4.79 -25.46 1.97
CA ALA A 11 -5.20 -24.06 2.04
C ALA A 11 -5.41 -23.60 0.58
N ALA A 12 -6.62 -23.25 0.23
CA ALA A 12 -6.95 -22.78 -1.11
C ALA A 12 -6.06 -21.55 -1.40
N GLU A 13 -5.25 -21.69 -2.44
CA GLU A 13 -4.40 -20.58 -2.90
C GLU A 13 -5.29 -19.41 -3.28
N VAL A 14 -4.98 -18.23 -2.74
CA VAL A 14 -5.82 -17.05 -2.95
C VAL A 14 -5.65 -16.57 -4.39
N ASP A 15 -6.77 -16.44 -5.12
CA ASP A 15 -6.78 -15.83 -6.46
C ASP A 15 -6.45 -14.31 -6.34
N PRO A 16 -5.27 -13.87 -6.82
CA PRO A 16 -4.86 -12.48 -6.70
C PRO A 16 -5.79 -11.52 -7.48
N LEU A 17 -6.42 -11.97 -8.55
CA LEU A 17 -7.29 -11.11 -9.36
C LEU A 17 -8.65 -10.93 -8.68
N ALA A 18 -9.17 -11.96 -8.02
CA ALA A 18 -10.37 -11.85 -7.20
C ALA A 18 -10.14 -10.89 -6.01
N LEU A 19 -8.95 -10.91 -5.40
CA LEU A 19 -8.59 -9.93 -4.36
C LEU A 19 -8.58 -8.49 -4.89
N VAL A 20 -7.98 -8.24 -6.05
CA VAL A 20 -7.96 -6.89 -6.66
C VAL A 20 -9.38 -6.39 -6.90
N ASN A 21 -10.26 -7.21 -7.45
CA ASN A 21 -11.68 -6.86 -7.64
C ASN A 21 -12.36 -6.52 -6.30
N GLY A 22 -12.06 -7.26 -5.24
CA GLY A 22 -12.60 -7.03 -3.89
C GLY A 22 -12.09 -5.76 -3.21
N LEU A 23 -11.00 -5.17 -3.70
CA LEU A 23 -10.43 -3.92 -3.17
C LEU A 23 -11.10 -2.66 -3.73
N GLN A 24 -11.98 -2.79 -4.73
CA GLN A 24 -12.69 -1.65 -5.30
C GLN A 24 -13.37 -0.83 -4.20
N ARG A 25 -13.19 0.50 -4.26
CA ARG A 25 -13.76 1.46 -3.31
C ARG A 25 -14.83 2.31 -3.98
N GLU A 26 -15.92 2.53 -3.24
CA GLU A 26 -16.89 3.56 -3.61
C GLU A 26 -16.25 4.95 -3.50
N LEU A 27 -16.55 5.83 -4.45
CA LEU A 27 -15.96 7.15 -4.53
C LEU A 27 -16.88 8.22 -3.91
N PRO A 28 -16.31 9.20 -3.21
CA PRO A 28 -14.91 9.35 -2.80
C PRO A 28 -14.56 8.43 -1.62
N ALA A 29 -13.40 7.78 -1.65
CA ALA A 29 -12.92 6.98 -0.53
C ALA A 29 -11.90 7.77 0.30
N ARG A 30 -12.01 7.69 1.62
CA ARG A 30 -11.10 8.33 2.58
C ARG A 30 -10.75 7.36 3.69
N THR A 31 -9.52 7.39 4.14
CA THR A 31 -9.08 6.60 5.29
C THR A 31 -7.95 7.30 6.04
N ALA A 32 -7.98 7.21 7.36
CA ALA A 32 -6.83 7.57 8.17
C ALA A 32 -5.66 6.63 7.87
N TYR A 33 -4.43 7.11 8.01
CA TYR A 33 -3.25 6.27 7.91
C TYR A 33 -2.21 6.61 8.98
N THR A 34 -1.42 5.58 9.34
CA THR A 34 -0.13 5.72 9.99
C THR A 34 0.91 5.12 9.05
N GLU A 35 1.85 5.92 8.58
CA GLU A 35 3.00 5.50 7.79
C GLU A 35 4.19 5.30 8.69
N VAL A 36 4.87 4.16 8.54
CA VAL A 36 6.14 3.87 9.18
C VAL A 36 7.16 3.62 8.08
N ARG A 37 8.13 4.52 7.94
CA ARG A 37 9.20 4.40 6.96
C ARG A 37 10.48 3.93 7.60
N PHE A 38 11.01 2.85 7.08
CA PHE A 38 12.33 2.28 7.38
C PHE A 38 13.28 2.61 6.23
N SER A 39 14.40 3.22 6.53
CA SER A 39 15.43 3.58 5.56
C SER A 39 16.79 3.30 6.13
N GLN A 40 17.71 2.84 5.28
CA GLN A 40 19.10 2.62 5.66
C GLN A 40 19.85 3.91 6.00
N MET A 41 19.29 5.06 5.61
CA MET A 41 19.86 6.38 5.90
C MET A 41 19.57 6.87 7.32
N TYR A 42 18.64 6.23 8.05
CA TYR A 42 18.21 6.67 9.38
C TYR A 42 18.27 5.54 10.39
N ASP A 43 18.82 5.83 11.57
CA ASP A 43 18.87 4.86 12.68
C ASP A 43 17.49 4.53 13.27
N ARG A 44 16.49 5.31 12.96
CA ARG A 44 15.11 5.15 13.48
C ARG A 44 14.10 5.30 12.38
N ALA A 45 13.02 4.54 12.49
CA ALA A 45 11.88 4.67 11.60
C ALA A 45 11.25 6.06 11.71
N VAL A 46 10.86 6.62 10.57
CA VAL A 46 10.09 7.87 10.49
C VAL A 46 8.61 7.52 10.51
N ILE A 47 7.85 8.21 11.37
CA ILE A 47 6.41 7.98 11.52
C ILE A 47 5.68 9.22 11.03
N ALA A 48 4.71 9.04 10.14
CA ALA A 48 3.77 10.09 9.73
C ALA A 48 2.32 9.60 9.91
N ARG A 49 1.42 10.54 10.20
CA ARG A 49 -0.02 10.26 10.33
C ARG A 49 -0.82 11.30 9.59
N GLY A 50 -2.00 10.88 9.12
CA GLY A 50 -2.89 11.77 8.40
C GLY A 50 -4.03 11.03 7.73
N GLU A 51 -4.45 11.53 6.57
CA GLU A 51 -5.56 10.98 5.80
C GLU A 51 -5.16 10.77 4.34
N LEU A 52 -5.62 9.67 3.76
CA LEU A 52 -5.54 9.36 2.34
C LEU A 52 -6.92 9.56 1.70
N GLU A 53 -6.93 10.07 0.49
CA GLU A 53 -8.13 10.21 -0.33
C GLU A 53 -7.93 9.53 -1.69
N TYR A 54 -8.93 8.79 -2.12
CA TYR A 54 -9.05 8.30 -3.49
C TYR A 54 -10.33 8.88 -4.11
N LEU A 55 -10.16 9.78 -5.07
CA LEU A 55 -11.25 10.53 -5.70
C LEU A 55 -11.60 9.97 -7.09
N GLY A 56 -10.94 8.90 -7.50
CA GLY A 56 -11.10 8.23 -8.78
C GLY A 56 -9.78 8.05 -9.53
N PRO A 57 -9.82 7.46 -10.73
CA PRO A 57 -8.63 7.20 -11.52
C PRO A 57 -7.76 8.44 -11.69
N GLY A 58 -6.48 8.35 -11.30
CA GLY A 58 -5.53 9.45 -11.38
C GLY A 58 -5.74 10.60 -10.38
N LYS A 59 -6.70 10.47 -9.45
CA LYS A 59 -6.99 11.52 -8.45
C LYS A 59 -6.81 10.98 -7.04
N LEU A 60 -5.72 11.38 -6.41
CA LEU A 60 -5.30 10.94 -5.08
C LEU A 60 -4.95 12.14 -4.21
N GLY A 61 -5.25 12.03 -2.91
CA GLY A 61 -4.85 12.98 -1.89
C GLY A 61 -4.11 12.29 -0.74
N LYS A 62 -3.09 12.94 -0.22
CA LYS A 62 -2.41 12.55 1.02
C LYS A 62 -2.22 13.80 1.87
N ARG A 63 -2.87 13.83 3.03
CA ARG A 63 -2.66 14.86 4.05
C ARG A 63 -1.84 14.27 5.18
N VAL A 64 -0.75 14.92 5.53
CA VAL A 64 0.07 14.62 6.70
C VAL A 64 -0.29 15.63 7.79
N ASP A 65 -0.69 15.13 8.97
CA ASP A 65 -1.01 15.97 10.13
C ASP A 65 0.14 15.97 11.15
N SER A 66 0.94 14.91 11.19
CA SER A 66 2.08 14.74 12.10
C SER A 66 3.19 13.95 11.40
N PRO A 67 4.47 14.30 11.58
CA PRO A 67 5.06 15.30 12.50
C PRO A 67 5.06 16.72 11.93
N TYR A 68 4.64 16.93 10.71
CA TYR A 68 4.54 18.24 10.04
C TYR A 68 3.29 18.29 9.19
N ALA A 69 2.76 19.47 8.92
CA ALA A 69 1.61 19.63 8.05
C ALA A 69 2.04 19.68 6.57
N GLU A 70 1.56 18.72 5.78
CA GLU A 70 1.77 18.67 4.33
C GLU A 70 0.52 18.11 3.66
N THR A 71 0.15 18.70 2.54
CA THR A 71 -0.90 18.15 1.66
C THR A 71 -0.30 17.89 0.29
N THR A 72 -0.43 16.68 -0.18
CA THR A 72 -0.10 16.27 -1.54
C THR A 72 -1.38 15.93 -2.27
N THR A 73 -1.63 16.57 -3.40
CA THR A 73 -2.76 16.27 -4.28
C THR A 73 -2.24 15.88 -5.65
N ILE A 74 -2.81 14.83 -6.20
CA ILE A 74 -2.52 14.35 -7.55
C ILE A 74 -3.83 14.39 -8.30
N ALA A 75 -3.88 15.17 -9.36
CA ALA A 75 -5.03 15.30 -10.23
C ALA A 75 -4.60 15.86 -11.59
N ASP A 76 -5.31 15.47 -12.64
CA ASP A 76 -5.21 16.06 -13.98
C ASP A 76 -3.75 16.10 -14.52
N GLY A 77 -2.96 15.07 -14.21
CA GLY A 77 -1.57 14.96 -14.65
C GLY A 77 -0.56 15.81 -13.86
N GLU A 78 -0.97 16.37 -12.73
CA GLU A 78 -0.12 17.22 -11.88
C GLU A 78 -0.06 16.71 -10.44
N VAL A 79 1.10 16.88 -9.81
CA VAL A 79 1.30 16.72 -8.36
C VAL A 79 1.46 18.11 -7.75
N SER A 80 0.62 18.44 -6.79
CA SER A 80 0.69 19.65 -5.98
C SER A 80 1.08 19.29 -4.55
N ILE A 81 2.16 19.89 -4.03
CA ILE A 81 2.66 19.66 -2.66
C ILE A 81 2.66 21.00 -1.92
N GLN A 82 1.90 21.06 -0.82
CA GLN A 82 1.82 22.23 0.05
C GLN A 82 2.29 21.86 1.45
N ARG A 83 3.27 22.61 1.98
CA ARG A 83 3.81 22.46 3.35
C ARG A 83 3.40 23.64 4.23
N GLY A 84 2.55 23.37 5.22
CA GLY A 84 2.01 24.42 6.08
C GLY A 84 1.28 25.50 5.27
N SER A 85 1.62 26.77 5.52
CA SER A 85 1.06 27.94 4.82
C SER A 85 1.84 28.37 3.57
N ARG A 86 2.82 27.57 3.11
CA ARG A 86 3.65 27.93 1.94
C ARG A 86 2.84 27.75 0.65
N GLU A 87 3.22 28.49 -0.38
CA GLU A 87 2.68 28.29 -1.73
C GLU A 87 2.91 26.85 -2.21
N PRO A 88 1.90 26.23 -2.84
CA PRO A 88 2.01 24.87 -3.36
C PRO A 88 3.07 24.78 -4.45
N ARG A 89 3.96 23.78 -4.33
CA ARG A 89 4.86 23.39 -5.41
C ARG A 89 4.13 22.43 -6.34
N ARG A 90 4.08 22.77 -7.63
CA ARG A 90 3.44 21.96 -8.66
C ARG A 90 4.46 21.32 -9.58
N ILE A 91 4.22 20.07 -9.92
CA ILE A 91 5.10 19.27 -10.79
C ILE A 91 4.20 18.49 -11.75
N SER A 92 4.44 18.62 -13.04
CA SER A 92 3.74 17.81 -14.03
C SER A 92 4.23 16.37 -14.01
N LEU A 93 3.32 15.39 -14.09
CA LEU A 93 3.63 13.95 -14.02
C LEU A 93 4.41 13.45 -15.23
N ASP A 94 4.22 14.07 -16.40
CA ASP A 94 5.00 13.74 -17.61
C ASP A 94 6.51 13.99 -17.45
N ARG A 95 6.90 14.83 -16.47
CA ARG A 95 8.31 15.02 -16.10
C ARG A 95 8.84 13.95 -15.15
N ILE A 96 7.97 13.10 -14.60
CA ILE A 96 8.31 12.05 -13.65
C ILE A 96 7.55 10.77 -14.05
N PRO A 97 7.89 10.16 -15.21
CA PRO A 97 7.14 9.03 -15.76
C PRO A 97 7.12 7.81 -14.82
N GLU A 98 8.11 7.67 -13.94
CA GLU A 98 8.16 6.61 -12.94
C GLU A 98 7.02 6.79 -11.91
N LEU A 99 6.80 8.02 -11.45
CA LEU A 99 5.70 8.34 -10.52
C LEU A 99 4.35 8.18 -11.21
N GLU A 100 4.22 8.60 -12.46
CA GLU A 100 2.99 8.40 -13.24
C GLU A 100 2.64 6.92 -13.36
N GLY A 101 3.61 6.06 -13.70
CA GLY A 101 3.42 4.61 -13.78
C GLY A 101 2.98 3.99 -12.45
N PHE A 102 3.61 4.40 -11.34
CA PHE A 102 3.23 3.98 -9.99
C PHE A 102 1.79 4.37 -9.66
N LEU A 103 1.41 5.62 -9.91
CA LEU A 103 0.07 6.15 -9.60
C LEU A 103 -1.02 5.49 -10.44
N ARG A 104 -0.73 5.18 -11.70
CA ARG A 104 -1.65 4.40 -12.55
C ARG A 104 -1.93 3.03 -11.95
N GLY A 105 -0.88 2.31 -11.53
CA GLY A 105 -1.02 1.01 -10.89
C GLY A 105 -1.79 1.08 -9.57
N PHE A 106 -1.47 2.06 -8.74
CA PHE A 106 -2.16 2.26 -7.47
C PHE A 106 -3.65 2.62 -7.66
N SER A 107 -3.95 3.48 -8.64
CA SER A 107 -5.34 3.80 -9.00
C SER A 107 -6.09 2.59 -9.56
N ALA A 108 -5.44 1.77 -10.39
CA ALA A 108 -6.02 0.53 -10.90
C ALA A 108 -6.32 -0.47 -9.78
N LEU A 109 -5.42 -0.59 -8.80
CA LEU A 109 -5.62 -1.42 -7.62
C LEU A 109 -6.84 -0.97 -6.81
N LEU A 110 -6.95 0.32 -6.48
CA LEU A 110 -8.07 0.87 -5.70
C LEU A 110 -9.39 0.91 -6.49
N GLY A 111 -9.31 0.97 -7.80
CA GLY A 111 -10.47 0.91 -8.71
C GLY A 111 -10.93 -0.50 -9.04
N GLY A 112 -10.20 -1.53 -8.62
CA GLY A 112 -10.49 -2.92 -8.99
C GLY A 112 -10.24 -3.23 -10.48
N ASP A 113 -9.50 -2.37 -11.19
CA ASP A 113 -9.21 -2.55 -12.63
C ASP A 113 -8.05 -3.54 -12.84
N VAL A 114 -8.41 -4.84 -12.84
CA VAL A 114 -7.47 -5.93 -13.03
C VAL A 114 -6.71 -5.81 -14.36
N ALA A 115 -7.39 -5.41 -15.44
CA ALA A 115 -6.77 -5.33 -16.76
C ALA A 115 -5.71 -4.23 -16.84
N ALA A 116 -6.01 -3.05 -16.27
CA ALA A 116 -5.05 -1.97 -16.16
C ALA A 116 -3.87 -2.35 -15.27
N LEU A 117 -4.14 -3.02 -14.13
CA LEU A 117 -3.09 -3.43 -13.20
C LEU A 117 -2.13 -4.44 -13.84
N GLN A 118 -2.64 -5.46 -14.54
CA GLN A 118 -1.82 -6.49 -15.20
C GLN A 118 -0.99 -5.98 -16.37
N ARG A 119 -1.38 -4.87 -17.01
CA ARG A 119 -0.54 -4.23 -18.04
C ARG A 119 0.76 -3.69 -17.46
N ASP A 120 0.67 -3.05 -16.30
CA ASP A 120 1.78 -2.32 -15.71
C ASP A 120 2.54 -3.13 -14.66
N PHE A 121 1.90 -4.15 -14.06
CA PHE A 121 2.46 -4.96 -12.98
C PHE A 121 2.29 -6.47 -13.21
N GLU A 122 3.24 -7.22 -12.70
CA GLU A 122 3.07 -8.65 -12.39
C GLU A 122 2.41 -8.74 -11.02
N VAL A 123 1.28 -9.47 -10.94
CA VAL A 123 0.45 -9.59 -9.73
C VAL A 123 0.59 -10.99 -9.17
N GLN A 124 1.04 -11.11 -7.95
CA GLN A 124 1.16 -12.38 -7.22
C GLN A 124 0.34 -12.31 -5.94
N GLY A 125 -0.38 -13.38 -5.62
CA GLY A 125 -1.15 -13.53 -4.38
C GLY A 125 -0.60 -14.65 -3.53
N SER A 126 -0.72 -14.53 -2.22
CA SER A 126 -0.39 -15.59 -1.27
C SER A 126 -1.24 -15.51 -0.01
N GLY A 127 -1.34 -16.61 0.72
CA GLY A 127 -2.12 -16.69 1.96
C GLY A 127 -3.50 -17.32 1.77
N SER A 128 -4.44 -16.94 2.64
CA SER A 128 -5.83 -17.42 2.64
C SER A 128 -6.80 -16.24 2.65
N ALA A 129 -8.11 -16.51 2.58
CA ALA A 129 -9.13 -15.44 2.65
C ALA A 129 -9.06 -14.63 3.95
N GLU A 130 -8.61 -15.22 5.06
CA GLU A 130 -8.48 -14.57 6.36
C GLU A 130 -7.23 -13.72 6.49
N GLN A 131 -6.17 -14.11 5.76
CA GLN A 131 -4.87 -13.41 5.76
C GLN A 131 -4.22 -13.57 4.39
N TRP A 132 -4.32 -12.56 3.57
CA TRP A 132 -3.75 -12.55 2.22
C TRP A 132 -2.74 -11.44 2.03
N GLN A 133 -1.90 -11.65 1.04
CA GLN A 133 -0.92 -10.69 0.57
C GLN A 133 -0.97 -10.63 -0.96
N LEU A 134 -0.99 -9.42 -1.49
CA LEU A 134 -0.74 -9.15 -2.91
C LEU A 134 0.64 -8.53 -3.05
N ARG A 135 1.41 -8.99 -4.03
CA ARG A 135 2.67 -8.38 -4.45
C ARG A 135 2.57 -7.96 -5.90
N LEU A 136 2.84 -6.70 -6.15
CA LEU A 136 2.77 -6.06 -7.45
C LEU A 136 4.19 -5.64 -7.84
N SER A 137 4.80 -6.35 -8.79
CA SER A 137 6.13 -6.03 -9.30
C SER A 137 6.02 -5.25 -10.61
N PRO A 138 6.58 -4.04 -10.73
CA PRO A 138 6.48 -3.24 -11.95
C PRO A 138 7.02 -4.00 -13.17
N ARG A 139 6.38 -3.85 -14.35
CA ARG A 139 6.90 -4.36 -15.63
C ARG A 139 7.82 -3.38 -16.30
N ASP A 140 7.56 -2.09 -16.14
CA ASP A 140 8.37 -1.02 -16.72
C ASP A 140 9.75 -0.97 -16.07
N LYS A 141 10.80 -0.92 -16.92
CA LYS A 141 12.21 -0.96 -16.48
C LYS A 141 12.62 0.29 -15.71
N ARG A 142 12.06 1.47 -16.02
CA ARG A 142 12.38 2.73 -15.33
C ARG A 142 11.76 2.72 -13.96
N LEU A 143 10.49 2.27 -13.86
CA LEU A 143 9.84 2.15 -12.56
C LEU A 143 10.57 1.15 -11.64
N LYS A 144 11.07 0.04 -12.19
CA LYS A 144 11.91 -0.94 -11.44
C LYS A 144 13.19 -0.35 -10.85
N THR A 145 13.73 0.72 -11.42
CA THR A 145 14.91 1.39 -10.83
C THR A 145 14.59 2.21 -9.58
N ARG A 146 13.31 2.42 -9.30
CA ARG A 146 12.84 3.22 -8.15
C ARG A 146 12.06 2.38 -7.16
N ILE A 147 11.20 1.50 -7.66
CA ILE A 147 10.30 0.69 -6.85
C ILE A 147 10.50 -0.77 -7.22
N GLU A 148 10.87 -1.59 -6.24
CA GLU A 148 10.95 -3.05 -6.38
C GLU A 148 9.55 -3.65 -6.43
N ALA A 149 8.69 -3.27 -5.49
CA ALA A 149 7.33 -3.78 -5.41
C ALA A 149 6.39 -2.87 -4.62
N LEU A 150 5.11 -2.98 -4.93
CA LEU A 150 4.01 -2.65 -4.03
C LEU A 150 3.51 -3.93 -3.39
N GLN A 151 3.25 -3.89 -2.08
CA GLN A 151 2.66 -5.01 -1.37
C GLN A 151 1.41 -4.54 -0.65
N VAL A 152 0.37 -5.37 -0.66
CA VAL A 152 -0.86 -5.13 0.09
C VAL A 152 -1.10 -6.33 0.99
N ASP A 153 -1.21 -6.09 2.28
CA ASP A 153 -1.62 -7.09 3.26
C ASP A 153 -3.07 -6.83 3.67
N GLY A 154 -3.86 -7.88 3.78
CA GLY A 154 -5.28 -7.74 4.09
C GLY A 154 -5.94 -8.99 4.65
N ALA A 155 -7.26 -8.87 4.89
CA ALA A 155 -8.11 -9.96 5.36
C ALA A 155 -9.54 -9.78 4.81
N GLY A 156 -10.16 -10.87 4.37
CA GLY A 156 -11.46 -10.80 3.71
C GLY A 156 -11.40 -9.84 2.52
N SER A 157 -12.31 -8.88 2.45
CA SER A 157 -12.37 -7.84 1.41
C SER A 157 -11.62 -6.53 1.79
N LYS A 158 -10.86 -6.51 2.89
CA LYS A 158 -10.24 -5.29 3.41
C LYS A 158 -8.72 -5.32 3.30
N ALA A 159 -8.14 -4.32 2.67
CA ALA A 159 -6.73 -4.01 2.81
C ALA A 159 -6.47 -3.44 4.21
N ARG A 160 -5.35 -3.83 4.82
CA ARG A 160 -4.88 -3.37 6.13
C ARG A 160 -3.64 -2.49 6.01
N CYS A 161 -2.75 -2.87 5.10
CA CYS A 161 -1.52 -2.13 4.86
C CYS A 161 -1.18 -2.09 3.38
N PHE A 162 -0.58 -0.97 2.99
CA PHE A 162 0.08 -0.81 1.71
C PHE A 162 1.56 -0.57 1.98
N SER A 163 2.42 -1.39 1.41
CA SER A 163 3.88 -1.23 1.55
C SER A 163 4.49 -0.89 0.21
N ILE A 164 5.33 0.13 0.19
CA ILE A 164 6.17 0.49 -0.96
C ILE A 164 7.57 0.01 -0.60
N ILE A 165 8.12 -0.86 -1.44
CA ILE A 165 9.48 -1.37 -1.32
C ILE A 165 10.29 -0.70 -2.41
N ASP A 166 11.18 0.20 -2.02
CA ASP A 166 12.03 0.92 -2.95
C ASP A 166 13.19 0.03 -3.44
N ALA A 167 13.78 0.37 -4.59
CA ALA A 167 14.86 -0.42 -5.20
C ALA A 167 16.15 -0.44 -4.36
N ASP A 168 16.34 0.50 -3.45
CA ASP A 168 17.42 0.57 -2.46
C ASP A 168 17.09 -0.10 -1.12
N ALA A 169 16.01 -0.88 -1.09
CA ALA A 169 15.49 -1.61 0.06
C ALA A 169 14.94 -0.74 1.21
N ASP A 170 14.68 0.54 0.98
CA ASP A 170 13.86 1.35 1.88
C ASP A 170 12.40 0.85 1.82
N VAL A 171 11.69 0.86 2.94
CA VAL A 171 10.31 0.39 3.01
C VAL A 171 9.43 1.40 3.70
N SER A 172 8.35 1.80 3.03
CA SER A 172 7.28 2.62 3.62
C SER A 172 6.03 1.76 3.78
N ILE A 173 5.55 1.59 5.01
CA ILE A 173 4.36 0.79 5.35
C ILE A 173 3.25 1.75 5.80
N LEU A 174 2.19 1.84 5.01
CA LEU A 174 0.99 2.62 5.32
C LEU A 174 -0.04 1.69 5.95
N MET A 175 -0.24 1.79 7.24
CA MET A 175 -1.28 1.11 8.01
C MET A 175 -2.57 1.91 7.88
N VAL A 176 -3.65 1.30 7.42
CA VAL A 176 -4.94 1.96 7.14
C VAL A 176 -6.07 1.36 7.96
N GLU A 177 -7.25 1.95 7.86
CA GLU A 177 -8.46 1.54 8.57
C GLU A 177 -8.22 1.46 10.09
N GLU A 178 -8.61 0.36 10.72
CA GLU A 178 -8.42 0.14 12.16
C GLU A 178 -6.94 0.16 12.59
N LEU A 179 -6.02 -0.21 11.70
CA LEU A 179 -4.59 -0.22 12.03
C LEU A 179 -3.99 1.19 12.04
N ALA A 180 -4.62 2.17 11.39
CA ALA A 180 -4.14 3.56 11.36
C ALA A 180 -4.03 4.20 12.75
N THR A 181 -4.91 3.81 13.67
CA THR A 181 -4.99 4.37 15.03
C THR A 181 -4.40 3.47 16.10
N MET A 182 -3.88 2.31 15.72
CA MET A 182 -3.29 1.36 16.67
C MET A 182 -2.00 1.89 17.30
N THR A 183 -1.71 1.40 18.50
CA THR A 183 -0.39 1.53 19.11
C THR A 183 0.62 0.73 18.31
N LEU A 184 1.70 1.39 17.86
CA LEU A 184 2.74 0.73 17.11
C LEU A 184 3.47 -0.34 17.96
N PRO A 185 3.92 -1.44 17.33
CA PRO A 185 4.59 -2.53 18.03
C PRO A 185 5.90 -2.08 18.69
N LYS A 186 6.25 -2.76 19.78
CA LYS A 186 7.52 -2.55 20.48
C LYS A 186 8.30 -3.87 20.53
N PRO A 187 9.56 -3.92 20.08
CA PRO A 187 10.30 -2.83 19.43
C PRO A 187 9.72 -2.47 18.06
N LEU A 188 9.86 -1.20 17.66
CA LEU A 188 9.43 -0.73 16.34
C LEU A 188 10.46 -1.16 15.29
N THR A 189 10.22 -2.32 14.71
CA THR A 189 11.02 -2.88 13.61
C THR A 189 10.14 -3.13 12.40
N GLN A 190 10.73 -3.14 11.20
CA GLN A 190 10.00 -3.46 9.96
C GLN A 190 9.25 -4.79 10.11
N LYS A 191 9.92 -5.84 10.56
CA LYS A 191 9.33 -7.18 10.79
C LYS A 191 8.09 -7.13 11.70
N ASN A 192 8.14 -6.37 12.80
CA ASN A 192 7.03 -6.30 13.73
C ASN A 192 5.82 -5.54 13.14
N VAL A 193 6.07 -4.48 12.35
CA VAL A 193 5.01 -3.76 11.64
C VAL A 193 4.39 -4.65 10.57
N GLU A 194 5.18 -5.35 9.76
CA GLU A 194 4.69 -6.31 8.77
C GLU A 194 3.85 -7.43 9.41
N LEU A 195 4.28 -7.95 10.56
CA LEU A 195 3.49 -8.95 11.30
C LEU A 195 2.15 -8.38 11.76
N THR A 196 2.11 -7.12 12.20
CA THR A 196 0.87 -6.43 12.56
C THR A 196 -0.05 -6.29 11.34
N CYS A 197 0.48 -5.95 10.16
CA CYS A 197 -0.29 -5.86 8.92
C CYS A 197 -0.95 -7.19 8.55
N ARG A 198 -0.21 -8.29 8.66
CA ARG A 198 -0.71 -9.64 8.34
C ARG A 198 -1.73 -10.14 9.36
N ARG A 199 -1.46 -10.01 10.65
CA ARG A 199 -2.30 -10.58 11.72
C ARG A 199 -3.48 -9.71 12.10
N GLY A 200 -3.41 -8.41 11.84
CA GLY A 200 -4.33 -7.43 12.40
C GLY A 200 -4.15 -7.28 13.92
N ASN A 201 -5.15 -6.69 14.55
CA ASN A 201 -5.20 -6.62 16.00
C ASN A 201 -5.64 -8.01 16.54
N SER A 202 -4.68 -8.92 16.73
CA SER A 202 -4.91 -10.11 17.56
C SER A 202 -5.06 -9.56 19.00
N GLY A 203 -6.30 -9.29 19.39
CA GLY A 203 -6.61 -8.83 20.74
C GLY A 203 -5.95 -9.74 21.77
N SER A 204 -5.19 -9.13 22.65
CA SER A 204 -4.71 -9.72 23.90
C SER A 204 -5.87 -10.14 24.76
#